data_0f1e6f6d134afaf2baa9ade7b63620b1
#
_entry.id   0f1e6f6d134afaf2baa9ade7b63620b1
#
_cell.length_a   1.000
_cell.length_b   1.000
_cell.length_c   1.000
_cell.angle_alpha   90.00
_cell.angle_beta   90.00
_cell.angle_gamma   90.00
#
_symmetry.space_group_name_H-M   'P 1'
#
loop_
_entity.id
_entity.type
_entity.pdbx_description
1 polymer ?
#
loop_
_entity_poly.entity_id
_entity_poly.type
_entity_poly.pdbx_seq_one_letter_code
_entity_poly.pdbx_strand_id
1 'polypeptide(L)'
;SSRKITVDGNTVSQSYNAAEYKNTGVELSYSIQANDQLSWYVGGIFGNPKKKNTAASAWKETYSRWQLSTGAAWKGDKDEVSLSLAWIGDRTSTNSNIQDIGLMLNSTFLYTHHINDAFSVALAVDNIFDRDNLTDGGYYSEGRNYMVTVDYKF
;
A
#
# COMPACT_ATOMS: atom_id res chain seq x y z
N SER A 1 -11.65 13.37 -11.10
CA SER A 1 -11.65 13.97 -12.46
C SER A 1 -11.78 15.49 -12.37
N SER A 2 -11.22 16.21 -13.33
CA SER A 2 -11.37 17.66 -13.45
C SER A 2 -11.79 18.02 -14.87
N ARG A 3 -12.51 19.13 -15.03
CA ARG A 3 -12.84 19.73 -16.30
C ARG A 3 -12.54 21.22 -16.26
N LYS A 4 -12.22 21.79 -17.40
CA LYS A 4 -12.10 23.24 -17.56
C LYS A 4 -13.50 23.83 -17.78
N ILE A 5 -13.83 24.85 -17.03
CA ILE A 5 -15.05 25.66 -17.19
C ILE A 5 -14.67 27.14 -17.29
N THR A 6 -15.49 27.94 -17.96
CA THR A 6 -15.29 29.37 -18.01
C THR A 6 -16.25 30.05 -17.04
N VAL A 7 -15.72 30.86 -16.13
CA VAL A 7 -16.47 31.66 -15.18
C VAL A 7 -15.98 33.10 -15.32
N ASP A 8 -16.88 34.03 -15.62
CA ASP A 8 -16.59 35.44 -15.81
C ASP A 8 -15.42 35.71 -16.77
N GLY A 9 -15.37 34.96 -17.88
CA GLY A 9 -14.32 35.05 -18.89
C GLY A 9 -12.99 34.35 -18.54
N ASN A 10 -12.83 33.84 -17.33
CA ASN A 10 -11.63 33.13 -16.89
C ASN A 10 -11.83 31.61 -16.96
N THR A 11 -10.81 30.89 -17.46
CA THR A 11 -10.83 29.44 -17.47
C THR A 11 -10.35 28.89 -16.14
N VAL A 12 -11.22 28.19 -15.43
CA VAL A 12 -10.93 27.54 -14.14
C VAL A 12 -11.11 26.02 -14.23
N SER A 13 -10.39 25.30 -13.40
CA SER A 13 -10.55 23.84 -13.28
C SER A 13 -11.58 23.51 -12.22
N GLN A 14 -12.63 22.79 -12.60
CA GLN A 14 -13.64 22.28 -11.69
C GLN A 14 -13.40 20.77 -11.47
N SER A 15 -13.25 20.37 -10.21
CA SER A 15 -13.24 18.96 -9.84
C SER A 15 -14.66 18.37 -9.85
N TYR A 16 -14.80 17.17 -10.34
CA TYR A 16 -16.06 16.42 -10.30
C TYR A 16 -15.80 14.93 -10.06
N ASN A 17 -16.78 14.21 -9.54
CA ASN A 17 -16.69 12.78 -9.33
C ASN A 17 -16.64 12.03 -10.68
N ALA A 18 -15.92 10.91 -10.72
CA ALA A 18 -16.03 9.98 -11.85
C ALA A 18 -17.46 9.50 -11.98
N ALA A 19 -17.94 9.29 -13.22
CA ALA A 19 -19.32 8.89 -13.44
C ALA A 19 -19.63 7.53 -12.81
N GLU A 20 -18.73 6.56 -12.95
CA GLU A 20 -18.90 5.23 -12.38
C GLU A 20 -17.53 4.56 -12.10
N TYR A 21 -17.55 3.74 -11.05
CA TYR A 21 -16.47 2.83 -10.68
C TYR A 21 -17.07 1.47 -10.37
N LYS A 22 -16.42 0.40 -10.81
CA LYS A 22 -16.77 -0.98 -10.45
C LYS A 22 -15.53 -1.80 -10.20
N ASN A 23 -15.61 -2.70 -9.25
CA ASN A 23 -14.63 -3.73 -9.00
C ASN A 23 -15.36 -5.04 -8.71
N THR A 24 -14.89 -6.11 -9.32
CA THR A 24 -15.36 -7.47 -9.03
C THR A 24 -14.12 -8.31 -8.80
N GLY A 25 -14.10 -9.06 -7.72
CA GLY A 25 -12.91 -9.83 -7.37
C GLY A 25 -13.14 -10.79 -6.22
N VAL A 26 -12.06 -11.40 -5.80
CA VAL A 26 -11.99 -12.33 -4.67
C VAL A 26 -10.88 -11.87 -3.75
N GLU A 27 -11.16 -11.90 -2.46
CA GLU A 27 -10.18 -11.72 -1.39
C GLU A 27 -10.12 -12.99 -0.56
N LEU A 28 -8.91 -13.47 -0.31
CA LEU A 28 -8.62 -14.63 0.52
C LEU A 28 -7.59 -14.22 1.57
N SER A 29 -7.81 -14.62 2.81
CA SER A 29 -6.83 -14.43 3.87
C SER A 29 -6.82 -15.63 4.79
N TYR A 30 -5.62 -15.92 5.28
CA TYR A 30 -5.39 -16.99 6.26
C TYR A 30 -4.39 -16.49 7.30
N SER A 31 -4.71 -16.72 8.57
CA SER A 31 -3.84 -16.39 9.70
C SER A 31 -3.73 -17.59 10.62
N ILE A 32 -2.55 -17.81 11.15
CA ILE A 32 -2.26 -18.90 12.09
C ILE A 32 -1.44 -18.36 13.27
N GLN A 33 -1.81 -18.75 14.45
CA GLN A 33 -0.99 -18.66 15.64
C GLN A 33 -0.25 -20.00 15.78
N ALA A 34 1.03 -20.02 15.40
CA ALA A 34 1.82 -21.25 15.40
C ALA A 34 2.14 -21.74 16.82
N ASN A 35 2.34 -20.80 17.75
CA ASN A 35 2.45 -21.00 19.20
C ASN A 35 2.19 -19.67 19.92
N ASP A 36 2.37 -19.60 21.23
CA ASP A 36 2.11 -18.40 22.04
C ASP A 36 2.96 -17.19 21.62
N GLN A 37 4.07 -17.42 20.94
CA GLN A 37 5.01 -16.37 20.55
C GLN A 37 4.99 -16.06 19.05
N LEU A 38 4.61 -17.00 18.18
CA LEU A 38 4.76 -16.86 16.74
C LEU A 38 3.41 -16.88 16.03
N SER A 39 3.13 -15.84 15.30
CA SER A 39 2.00 -15.73 14.37
C SER A 39 2.46 -15.49 12.94
N TRP A 40 1.65 -15.94 11.99
CA TRP A 40 1.89 -15.73 10.57
C TRP A 40 0.58 -15.52 9.83
N TYR A 41 0.61 -14.72 8.76
CA TYR A 41 -0.52 -14.53 7.85
C TYR A 41 -0.09 -14.57 6.38
N VAL A 42 -1.04 -14.93 5.54
CA VAL A 42 -0.96 -14.76 4.08
C VAL A 42 -2.31 -14.28 3.57
N GLY A 43 -2.30 -13.38 2.61
CA GLY A 43 -3.50 -12.86 1.98
C GLY A 43 -3.31 -12.61 0.49
N GLY A 44 -4.41 -12.65 -0.24
CA GLY A 44 -4.44 -12.34 -1.67
C GLY A 44 -5.74 -11.66 -2.05
N ILE A 45 -5.63 -10.62 -2.86
CA ILE A 45 -6.73 -9.88 -3.48
C ILE A 45 -6.55 -9.99 -4.98
N PHE A 46 -7.59 -10.43 -5.68
CA PHE A 46 -7.63 -10.54 -7.13
C PHE A 46 -8.89 -9.87 -7.62
N GLY A 47 -8.76 -8.85 -8.48
CA GLY A 47 -9.89 -8.06 -8.91
C GLY A 47 -9.78 -7.56 -10.33
N ASN A 48 -10.86 -6.94 -10.80
CA ASN A 48 -10.94 -6.31 -12.09
C ASN A 48 -11.52 -4.89 -11.94
N PRO A 49 -10.73 -3.97 -11.31
CA PRO A 49 -11.18 -2.60 -11.08
C PRO A 49 -11.26 -1.82 -12.40
N LYS A 50 -12.39 -1.20 -12.64
CA LYS A 50 -12.66 -0.40 -13.85
C LYS A 50 -13.34 0.90 -13.48
N LYS A 51 -13.03 1.94 -14.24
CA LYS A 51 -13.67 3.26 -14.14
C LYS A 51 -14.11 3.78 -15.50
N LYS A 52 -15.08 4.65 -15.51
CA LYS A 52 -15.37 5.52 -16.65
C LYS A 52 -15.54 6.96 -16.17
N ASN A 53 -15.12 7.90 -16.99
CA ASN A 53 -15.11 9.31 -16.60
C ASN A 53 -16.48 9.98 -16.82
N THR A 54 -17.26 9.48 -17.76
CA THR A 54 -18.64 9.93 -18.06
C THR A 54 -19.52 8.72 -18.37
N ALA A 55 -20.83 8.89 -18.32
CA ALA A 55 -21.77 7.82 -18.66
C ALA A 55 -21.57 7.27 -20.08
N ALA A 56 -21.13 8.11 -21.03
CA ALA A 56 -20.89 7.74 -22.42
C ALA A 56 -19.47 7.17 -22.67
N SER A 57 -18.56 7.23 -21.67
CA SER A 57 -17.20 6.73 -21.83
C SER A 57 -17.13 5.23 -21.74
N ALA A 58 -16.18 4.62 -22.47
CA ALA A 58 -15.85 3.21 -22.29
C ALA A 58 -15.24 2.95 -20.89
N TRP A 59 -15.44 1.74 -20.38
CA TRP A 59 -14.79 1.27 -19.17
C TRP A 59 -13.28 1.11 -19.42
N LYS A 60 -12.47 1.71 -18.54
CA LYS A 60 -11.01 1.59 -18.55
C LYS A 60 -10.57 0.87 -17.29
N GLU A 61 -9.56 0.03 -17.42
CA GLU A 61 -8.86 -0.57 -16.29
C GLU A 61 -8.20 0.52 -15.44
N THR A 62 -8.14 0.29 -14.15
CA THR A 62 -7.57 1.24 -13.19
C THR A 62 -7.05 0.49 -11.98
N TYR A 63 -6.06 1.05 -11.29
CA TYR A 63 -5.40 0.44 -10.14
C TYR A 63 -4.73 -0.92 -10.45
N SER A 64 -4.38 -1.65 -9.40
CA SER A 64 -3.82 -2.99 -9.50
C SER A 64 -4.92 -4.04 -9.60
N ARG A 65 -4.65 -5.15 -10.30
CA ARG A 65 -5.57 -6.28 -10.42
C ARG A 65 -5.32 -7.37 -9.39
N TRP A 66 -4.13 -7.43 -8.81
CA TRP A 66 -3.83 -8.36 -7.74
C TRP A 66 -2.87 -7.78 -6.71
N GLN A 67 -3.02 -8.25 -5.50
CA GLN A 67 -2.11 -8.03 -4.40
C GLN A 67 -1.94 -9.33 -3.64
N LEU A 68 -0.71 -9.66 -3.30
CA LEU A 68 -0.37 -10.74 -2.37
C LEU A 68 0.32 -10.12 -1.16
N SER A 69 0.03 -10.62 0.02
CA SER A 69 0.66 -10.17 1.25
C SER A 69 0.98 -11.35 2.15
N THR A 70 2.08 -11.24 2.89
CA THR A 70 2.42 -12.18 3.95
C THR A 70 3.20 -11.45 5.04
N GLY A 71 3.15 -11.98 6.23
CA GLY A 71 3.94 -11.47 7.33
C GLY A 71 3.97 -12.43 8.50
N ALA A 72 5.01 -12.28 9.30
CA ALA A 72 5.19 -13.02 10.53
C ALA A 72 5.50 -12.06 11.67
N ALA A 73 5.02 -12.40 12.86
CA ALA A 73 5.34 -11.68 14.09
C ALA A 73 5.74 -12.68 15.17
N TRP A 74 6.82 -12.35 15.83
CA TRP A 74 7.30 -13.08 17.00
C TRP A 74 7.31 -12.16 18.21
N LYS A 75 6.83 -12.67 19.35
CA LYS A 75 6.78 -11.96 20.62
C LYS A 75 7.40 -12.79 21.72
N GLY A 76 8.52 -12.31 22.23
CA GLY A 76 9.17 -12.83 23.45
C GLY A 76 8.81 -12.01 24.69
N ASP A 77 9.54 -12.22 25.77
CA ASP A 77 9.28 -11.53 27.04
C ASP A 77 9.58 -10.02 26.97
N LYS A 78 10.63 -9.66 26.25
CA LYS A 78 11.07 -8.26 26.10
C LYS A 78 11.22 -7.81 24.67
N ASP A 79 11.17 -8.72 23.74
CA ASP A 79 11.48 -8.46 22.33
C ASP A 79 10.30 -8.83 21.45
N GLU A 80 9.96 -7.93 20.55
CA GLU A 80 8.96 -8.18 19.52
C GLU A 80 9.60 -7.93 18.15
N VAL A 81 9.37 -8.86 17.22
CA VAL A 81 9.87 -8.77 15.84
C VAL A 81 8.73 -8.99 14.88
N SER A 82 8.59 -8.16 13.87
CA SER A 82 7.66 -8.44 12.78
C SER A 82 8.28 -8.12 11.42
N LEU A 83 7.87 -8.90 10.44
CA LEU A 83 8.19 -8.73 9.03
C LEU A 83 6.91 -8.80 8.22
N SER A 84 6.70 -7.84 7.34
CA SER A 84 5.58 -7.84 6.40
C SER A 84 6.05 -7.56 4.98
N LEU A 85 5.46 -8.27 4.03
CA LEU A 85 5.73 -8.17 2.62
C LEU A 85 4.41 -8.05 1.87
N ALA A 86 4.35 -7.16 0.87
CA ALA A 86 3.21 -7.05 -0.02
C ALA A 86 3.66 -6.82 -1.45
N TRP A 87 3.21 -7.69 -2.35
CA TRP A 87 3.40 -7.58 -3.80
C TRP A 87 2.11 -7.08 -4.42
N ILE A 88 2.21 -6.05 -5.24
CA ILE A 88 1.09 -5.43 -5.94
C ILE A 88 1.44 -5.43 -7.43
N GLY A 89 0.66 -6.13 -8.21
CA GLY A 89 0.97 -6.31 -9.64
C GLY A 89 -0.19 -6.01 -10.56
N ASP A 90 0.11 -6.06 -11.84
CA ASP A 90 -0.80 -5.67 -12.92
C ASP A 90 -1.35 -4.26 -12.67
N ARG A 91 -0.42 -3.31 -12.51
CA ARG A 91 -0.68 -1.94 -12.09
C ARG A 91 -0.75 -1.03 -13.31
N THR A 92 -1.79 -0.25 -13.41
CA THR A 92 -2.00 0.72 -14.49
C THR A 92 -1.87 2.13 -13.95
N SER A 93 -1.02 2.94 -14.58
CA SER A 93 -0.89 4.36 -14.24
C SER A 93 -2.08 5.18 -14.75
N THR A 94 -2.44 6.20 -13.99
CA THR A 94 -3.34 7.26 -14.46
C THR A 94 -2.66 8.27 -15.37
N ASN A 95 -1.32 8.25 -15.44
CA ASN A 95 -0.53 9.07 -16.35
C ASN A 95 -0.60 8.47 -17.75
N SER A 96 -1.09 9.24 -18.73
CA SER A 96 -1.27 8.79 -20.11
C SER A 96 0.03 8.39 -20.83
N ASN A 97 1.18 8.80 -20.32
CA ASN A 97 2.49 8.49 -20.91
C ASN A 97 3.12 7.21 -20.35
N ILE A 98 2.57 6.66 -19.26
CA ILE A 98 3.06 5.46 -18.59
C ILE A 98 1.88 4.53 -18.38
N GLN A 99 1.79 3.41 -19.11
CA GLN A 99 0.65 2.49 -18.99
C GLN A 99 0.91 1.38 -17.97
N ASP A 100 2.06 0.75 -18.02
CA ASP A 100 2.47 -0.30 -17.08
C ASP A 100 3.55 0.25 -16.15
N ILE A 101 3.27 0.24 -14.85
CA ILE A 101 4.20 0.70 -13.81
C ILE A 101 4.85 -0.44 -13.03
N GLY A 102 4.70 -1.65 -13.55
CA GLY A 102 5.37 -2.83 -13.04
C GLY A 102 4.91 -3.30 -11.65
N LEU A 103 5.61 -4.29 -11.16
CA LEU A 103 5.39 -4.89 -9.84
C LEU A 103 5.94 -3.97 -8.74
N MET A 104 5.11 -3.68 -7.75
CA MET A 104 5.52 -3.01 -6.52
C MET A 104 5.73 -4.05 -5.42
N LEU A 105 6.80 -3.89 -4.66
CA LEU A 105 7.06 -4.65 -3.44
C LEU A 105 7.22 -3.70 -2.27
N ASN A 106 6.27 -3.76 -1.34
CA ASN A 106 6.39 -3.12 -0.04
C ASN A 106 6.93 -4.13 0.96
N SER A 107 7.87 -3.71 1.77
CA SER A 107 8.51 -4.56 2.78
C SER A 107 8.86 -3.74 4.01
N THR A 108 8.40 -4.21 5.17
CA THR A 108 8.63 -3.53 6.45
C THR A 108 9.12 -4.53 7.48
N PHE A 109 10.16 -4.17 8.18
CA PHE A 109 10.66 -4.85 9.37
C PHE A 109 10.47 -3.94 10.57
N LEU A 110 9.99 -4.50 11.69
CA LEU A 110 9.88 -3.80 12.95
C LEU A 110 10.47 -4.66 14.05
N TYR A 111 11.33 -4.07 14.85
CA TYR A 111 11.87 -4.65 16.08
C TYR A 111 11.57 -3.69 17.24
N THR A 112 11.03 -4.22 18.34
CA THR A 112 10.78 -3.47 19.57
C THR A 112 11.44 -4.19 20.73
N HIS A 113 12.18 -3.45 21.55
CA HIS A 113 12.77 -3.92 22.80
C HIS A 113 12.16 -3.18 23.99
N HIS A 114 11.56 -3.94 24.92
CA HIS A 114 11.01 -3.44 26.17
C HIS A 114 12.09 -3.48 27.25
N ILE A 115 12.68 -2.34 27.58
CA ILE A 115 13.70 -2.23 28.60
C ILE A 115 13.09 -2.51 29.97
N ASN A 116 11.90 -1.96 30.22
CA ASN A 116 11.04 -2.22 31.37
C ASN A 116 9.57 -1.88 31.02
N ASP A 117 8.67 -1.95 31.99
CA ASP A 117 7.23 -1.74 31.78
C ASP A 117 6.88 -0.32 31.30
N ALA A 118 7.74 0.65 31.58
CA ALA A 118 7.53 2.06 31.22
C ALA A 118 8.32 2.50 29.98
N PHE A 119 9.36 1.77 29.58
CA PHE A 119 10.30 2.24 28.56
C PHE A 119 10.57 1.20 27.48
N SER A 120 10.38 1.57 26.23
CA SER A 120 10.71 0.73 25.07
C SER A 120 11.38 1.51 23.95
N VAL A 121 12.15 0.80 23.12
CA VAL A 121 12.81 1.32 21.92
C VAL A 121 12.40 0.46 20.74
N ALA A 122 12.01 1.08 19.64
CA ALA A 122 11.67 0.39 18.41
C ALA A 122 12.54 0.87 17.24
N LEU A 123 12.88 -0.07 16.36
CA LEU A 123 13.51 0.17 15.06
C LEU A 123 12.54 -0.30 13.97
N ALA A 124 12.15 0.60 13.09
CA ALA A 124 11.43 0.26 11.86
C ALA A 124 12.37 0.43 10.65
N VAL A 125 12.28 -0.50 9.72
CA VAL A 125 12.97 -0.45 8.42
C VAL A 125 11.92 -0.65 7.33
N ASP A 126 11.65 0.38 6.57
CA ASP A 126 10.77 0.31 5.41
C ASP A 126 11.59 0.14 4.13
N ASN A 127 10.97 -0.50 3.13
CA ASN A 127 11.61 -0.85 1.88
C ASN A 127 12.94 -1.60 2.10
N ILE A 128 12.88 -2.72 2.84
CA ILE A 128 14.05 -3.52 3.28
C ILE A 128 14.98 -3.88 2.11
N PHE A 129 14.39 -4.14 0.93
CA PHE A 129 15.13 -4.56 -0.26
C PHE A 129 15.65 -3.39 -1.10
N ASP A 130 15.43 -2.13 -0.65
CA ASP A 130 15.84 -0.91 -1.34
C ASP A 130 15.37 -0.87 -2.80
N ARG A 131 14.13 -1.25 -3.02
CA ARG A 131 13.58 -1.40 -4.36
C ARG A 131 12.97 -0.09 -4.84
N ASP A 132 13.31 0.29 -6.06
CA ASP A 132 12.67 1.40 -6.77
C ASP A 132 11.26 0.97 -7.22
N ASN A 133 10.24 1.38 -6.47
CA ASN A 133 8.84 1.16 -6.82
C ASN A 133 8.29 2.37 -7.56
N LEU A 134 7.90 2.21 -8.81
CA LEU A 134 7.26 3.28 -9.56
C LEU A 134 5.82 3.47 -9.03
N THR A 135 5.46 4.71 -8.67
CA THR A 135 4.12 5.08 -8.20
C THR A 135 3.19 5.43 -9.36
N ASP A 136 1.88 5.54 -9.09
CA ASP A 136 0.87 5.90 -10.09
C ASP A 136 1.14 7.25 -10.77
N GLY A 137 1.74 8.21 -10.08
CA GLY A 137 2.12 9.50 -10.64
C GLY A 137 3.35 9.49 -11.53
N GLY A 138 4.04 8.36 -11.67
CA GLY A 138 5.28 8.24 -12.43
C GLY A 138 6.52 8.67 -11.63
N TYR A 139 6.43 8.74 -10.31
CA TYR A 139 7.55 8.98 -9.40
C TYR A 139 7.96 7.67 -8.74
N TYR A 140 9.23 7.55 -8.39
CA TYR A 140 9.69 6.45 -7.56
C TYR A 140 9.29 6.67 -6.09
N SER A 141 9.00 5.57 -5.40
CA SER A 141 8.84 5.59 -3.95
C SER A 141 10.17 5.93 -3.27
N GLU A 142 10.11 6.28 -2.01
CA GLU A 142 11.31 6.44 -1.20
C GLU A 142 12.10 5.13 -1.16
N GLY A 143 13.42 5.22 -1.18
CA GLY A 143 14.34 4.11 -0.96
C GLY A 143 14.20 3.57 0.46
N ARG A 144 15.11 2.66 0.84
CA ARG A 144 15.14 2.13 2.22
C ARG A 144 15.25 3.25 3.23
N ASN A 145 14.36 3.25 4.21
CA ASN A 145 14.41 4.22 5.30
C ASN A 145 14.38 3.52 6.66
N TYR A 146 14.88 4.24 7.67
CA TYR A 146 15.02 3.75 9.04
C TYR A 146 14.38 4.75 9.98
N MET A 147 13.61 4.26 10.92
CA MET A 147 13.01 5.07 11.97
C MET A 147 13.28 4.44 13.33
N VAL A 148 13.75 5.23 14.27
CA VAL A 148 13.91 4.83 15.67
C VAL A 148 12.86 5.59 16.50
N THR A 149 12.11 4.85 17.30
CA THR A 149 11.10 5.39 18.21
C THR A 149 11.47 5.03 19.64
N VAL A 150 11.28 5.96 20.54
CA VAL A 150 11.43 5.76 21.98
C VAL A 150 10.10 6.08 22.64
N ASP A 151 9.52 5.12 23.34
CA ASP A 151 8.27 5.26 24.04
C ASP A 151 8.50 5.24 25.55
N TYR A 152 7.83 6.17 26.26
CA TYR A 152 7.81 6.23 27.71
C TYR A 152 6.38 6.42 28.21
N LYS A 153 5.96 5.55 29.14
CA LYS A 153 4.65 5.60 29.81
C LYS A 153 4.82 6.19 31.20
N PHE A 154 4.05 7.22 31.50
CA PHE A 154 3.98 7.87 32.82
C PHE A 154 3.10 7.09 33.78
#